data_a40ec6c2a3278f8f90e75821482ce45b
#
_entry.id   a40ec6c2a3278f8f90e75821482ce45b
#
_cell.length_a   1.000
_cell.length_b   1.000
_cell.length_c   1.000
_cell.angle_alpha   90.00
_cell.angle_beta   90.00
_cell.angle_gamma   90.00
#
_symmetry.space_group_name_H-M   'P 1'
#
loop_
_entity.id
_entity.type
_entity.pdbx_description
1 polymer ?
#
loop_
_entity_poly.entity_id
_entity_poly.type
_entity_poly.pdbx_seq_one_letter_code
_entity_poly.pdbx_strand_id
1 'polypeptide(L)'
;MTTTTDAPTDPTTMSGLELLRAWQAGGAGSDRPSIGSLLGMVPKQIDEGAVTFAVTPQPDFANPLGTVHGGICATLLDSVMGCAVHTTLPAGVGYTTLELKVNYIRSVAVDAGELTGVGTVIHAGRTTATAEGKVFSADGKLVAHGTTTCIVFR
;
A
#
# COMPACT_ATOMS: atom_id res chain seq x y z
N MET A 1 -19.01 25.46 25.63
CA MET A 1 -17.90 24.96 24.83
C MET A 1 -17.49 23.60 25.35
N THR A 2 -18.00 22.55 24.76
CA THR A 2 -17.72 21.16 25.13
C THR A 2 -16.55 20.71 24.24
N THR A 3 -15.34 20.69 24.80
CA THR A 3 -14.19 20.03 24.20
C THR A 3 -14.42 18.53 24.30
N THR A 4 -14.88 17.92 23.23
CA THR A 4 -14.77 16.47 23.04
C THR A 4 -13.29 16.16 22.84
N THR A 5 -12.61 15.79 23.91
CA THR A 5 -11.34 15.07 23.82
C THR A 5 -11.69 13.69 23.29
N ASP A 6 -11.52 13.49 21.97
CA ASP A 6 -11.48 12.13 21.41
C ASP A 6 -10.38 11.35 22.14
N ALA A 7 -10.80 10.36 22.93
CA ALA A 7 -9.86 9.43 23.54
C ALA A 7 -9.07 8.73 22.42
N PRO A 8 -7.76 8.51 22.58
CA PRO A 8 -7.00 7.77 21.59
C PRO A 8 -7.64 6.41 21.39
N THR A 9 -8.17 6.17 20.21
CA THR A 9 -8.81 4.91 19.86
C THR A 9 -7.77 3.80 19.90
N ASP A 10 -8.01 2.75 20.69
CA ASP A 10 -7.09 1.63 20.82
C ASP A 10 -6.94 0.91 19.45
N PRO A 11 -5.74 0.89 18.85
CA PRO A 11 -5.55 0.26 17.54
C PRO A 11 -5.95 -1.21 17.48
N THR A 12 -5.97 -1.90 18.63
CA THR A 12 -6.34 -3.33 18.70
C THR A 12 -7.83 -3.56 18.49
N THR A 13 -8.65 -2.53 18.63
CA THR A 13 -10.09 -2.57 18.44
C THR A 13 -10.55 -2.06 17.07
N MET A 14 -9.61 -1.59 16.26
CA MET A 14 -9.89 -1.00 14.94
C MET A 14 -9.85 -2.06 13.85
N SER A 15 -10.80 -1.98 12.90
CA SER A 15 -10.73 -2.74 11.66
C SER A 15 -9.53 -2.30 10.81
N GLY A 16 -9.15 -3.10 9.82
CA GLY A 16 -8.08 -2.74 8.89
C GLY A 16 -8.34 -1.41 8.16
N LEU A 17 -9.59 -1.17 7.76
CA LEU A 17 -9.98 0.09 7.12
C LEU A 17 -9.79 1.30 8.06
N GLU A 18 -10.23 1.17 9.31
CA GLU A 18 -10.07 2.22 10.32
C GLU A 18 -8.60 2.51 10.63
N LEU A 19 -7.77 1.45 10.76
CA LEU A 19 -6.32 1.57 10.97
C LEU A 19 -5.63 2.34 9.84
N LEU A 20 -5.93 1.99 8.59
CA LEU A 20 -5.32 2.65 7.42
C LEU A 20 -5.79 4.09 7.27
N ARG A 21 -7.06 4.39 7.56
CA ARG A 21 -7.57 5.76 7.57
C ARG A 21 -6.97 6.59 8.70
N ALA A 22 -6.77 6.01 9.88
CA ALA A 22 -6.07 6.67 10.98
C ALA A 22 -4.62 6.98 10.62
N TRP A 23 -3.93 6.05 9.97
CA TRP A 23 -2.57 6.29 9.44
C TRP A 23 -2.56 7.41 8.40
N GLN A 24 -3.49 7.41 7.45
CA GLN A 24 -3.63 8.48 6.45
C GLN A 24 -3.82 9.87 7.08
N ALA A 25 -4.57 9.93 8.19
CA ALA A 25 -4.81 11.16 8.93
C ALA A 25 -3.63 11.60 9.83
N GLY A 26 -2.49 10.88 9.81
CA GLY A 26 -1.35 11.15 10.68
C GLY A 26 -1.53 10.66 12.11
N GLY A 27 -2.46 9.72 12.34
CA GLY A 27 -2.74 9.12 13.65
C GLY A 27 -1.88 7.90 13.97
N ALA A 28 -2.49 6.90 14.60
CA ALA A 28 -1.79 5.72 15.11
C ALA A 28 -0.91 5.03 14.06
N GLY A 29 0.37 4.88 14.35
CA GLY A 29 1.35 4.18 13.51
C GLY A 29 2.02 5.04 12.43
N SER A 30 1.63 6.30 12.25
CA SER A 30 2.21 7.18 11.22
C SER A 30 3.68 7.53 11.48
N ASP A 31 4.12 7.48 12.72
CA ASP A 31 5.47 7.81 13.18
C ASP A 31 6.36 6.57 13.37
N ARG A 32 5.83 5.37 13.15
CA ARG A 32 6.61 4.13 13.30
C ARG A 32 7.53 3.88 12.11
N PRO A 33 8.78 3.44 12.35
CA PRO A 33 9.63 2.97 11.27
C PRO A 33 8.95 1.87 10.47
N SER A 34 8.90 2.05 9.16
CA SER A 34 8.27 1.09 8.22
C SER A 34 8.86 1.24 6.84
N ILE A 35 8.63 0.26 5.98
CA ILE A 35 9.01 0.38 4.57
C ILE A 35 8.28 1.56 3.88
N GLY A 36 7.05 1.82 4.28
CA GLY A 36 6.29 2.97 3.79
C GLY A 36 6.96 4.30 4.13
N SER A 37 7.42 4.48 5.38
CA SER A 37 8.14 5.69 5.79
C SER A 37 9.53 5.78 5.13
N LEU A 38 10.24 4.65 4.99
CA LEU A 38 11.54 4.62 4.32
C LEU A 38 11.46 5.05 2.86
N LEU A 39 10.45 4.59 2.13
CA LEU A 39 10.26 4.93 0.72
C LEU A 39 9.47 6.22 0.51
N GLY A 40 9.00 6.86 1.57
CA GLY A 40 8.16 8.05 1.47
C GLY A 40 6.81 7.79 0.83
N MET A 41 6.20 6.63 1.10
CA MET A 41 4.85 6.31 0.61
C MET A 41 3.82 7.26 1.21
N VAL A 42 2.98 7.81 0.35
CA VAL A 42 1.89 8.70 0.74
C VAL A 42 0.56 8.05 0.39
N PRO A 43 -0.32 7.79 1.38
CA PRO A 43 -1.66 7.31 1.10
C PRO A 43 -2.50 8.42 0.45
N LYS A 44 -3.06 8.12 -0.73
CA LYS A 44 -3.90 9.06 -1.50
C LYS A 44 -5.39 8.75 -1.32
N GLN A 45 -5.76 7.48 -1.37
CA GLN A 45 -7.14 7.03 -1.23
C GLN A 45 -7.18 5.68 -0.52
N ILE A 46 -8.08 5.55 0.44
CA ILE A 46 -8.30 4.32 1.20
C ILE A 46 -9.80 4.07 1.30
N ASP A 47 -10.27 3.08 0.54
CA ASP A 47 -11.63 2.59 0.55
C ASP A 47 -11.64 1.09 0.83
N GLU A 48 -12.76 0.54 1.25
CA GLU A 48 -12.88 -0.90 1.45
C GLU A 48 -12.61 -1.66 0.14
N GLY A 49 -11.60 -2.51 0.15
CA GLY A 49 -11.17 -3.29 -1.00
C GLY A 49 -10.37 -2.53 -2.06
N ALA A 50 -10.06 -1.25 -1.86
CA ALA A 50 -9.31 -0.45 -2.83
C ALA A 50 -8.41 0.58 -2.14
N VAL A 51 -7.13 0.60 -2.51
CA VAL A 51 -6.13 1.49 -1.91
C VAL A 51 -5.25 2.10 -2.99
N THR A 52 -4.94 3.38 -2.85
CA THR A 52 -3.99 4.11 -3.71
C THR A 52 -2.92 4.76 -2.86
N PHE A 53 -1.66 4.43 -3.14
CA PHE A 53 -0.48 5.07 -2.55
C PHE A 53 0.36 5.70 -3.65
N ALA A 54 1.19 6.67 -3.27
CA ALA A 54 2.16 7.28 -4.16
C ALA A 54 3.57 7.23 -3.56
N VAL A 55 4.58 7.12 -4.42
CA VAL A 55 6.00 7.20 -4.07
C VAL A 55 6.68 8.13 -5.07
N THR A 56 7.41 9.11 -4.56
CA THR A 56 8.30 9.92 -5.41
C THR A 56 9.69 9.29 -5.35
N PRO A 57 10.20 8.72 -6.46
CA PRO A 57 11.52 8.11 -6.47
C PRO A 57 12.61 9.08 -6.05
N GLN A 58 13.59 8.55 -5.32
CA GLN A 58 14.79 9.25 -4.89
C GLN A 58 15.99 8.71 -5.68
N PRO A 59 17.11 9.44 -5.79
CA PRO A 59 18.31 8.96 -6.50
C PRO A 59 18.78 7.58 -6.04
N ASP A 60 18.67 7.27 -4.75
CA ASP A 60 19.06 5.97 -4.17
C ASP A 60 18.13 4.80 -4.57
N PHE A 61 17.01 5.08 -5.22
CA PHE A 61 16.10 4.05 -5.75
C PHE A 61 16.53 3.55 -7.14
N ALA A 62 17.63 4.07 -7.67
CA ALA A 62 18.14 3.68 -8.98
C ALA A 62 18.72 2.26 -8.98
N ASN A 63 18.51 1.56 -10.10
CA ASN A 63 19.28 0.38 -10.44
C ASN A 63 20.63 0.82 -11.09
N PRO A 64 21.56 -0.13 -11.38
CA PRO A 64 22.83 0.22 -12.03
C PRO A 64 22.71 0.90 -13.39
N LEU A 65 21.55 0.83 -14.04
CA LEU A 65 21.27 1.50 -15.31
C LEU A 65 20.75 2.94 -15.16
N GLY A 66 20.55 3.41 -13.93
CA GLY A 66 20.07 4.76 -13.62
C GLY A 66 18.55 4.94 -13.70
N THR A 67 17.78 3.86 -13.83
CA THR A 67 16.32 3.90 -13.76
C THR A 67 15.82 3.39 -12.41
N VAL A 68 14.55 3.63 -12.08
CA VAL A 68 13.96 3.14 -10.83
C VAL A 68 14.08 1.62 -10.76
N HIS A 69 14.66 1.13 -9.68
CA HIS A 69 14.81 -0.31 -9.46
C HIS A 69 13.44 -0.99 -9.39
N GLY A 70 13.28 -2.13 -10.07
CA GLY A 70 12.02 -2.86 -10.11
C GLY A 70 11.47 -3.26 -8.73
N GLY A 71 12.36 -3.43 -7.74
CA GLY A 71 11.97 -3.67 -6.35
C GLY A 71 11.13 -2.55 -5.72
N ILE A 72 11.29 -1.31 -6.18
CA ILE A 72 10.46 -0.18 -5.72
C ILE A 72 9.00 -0.37 -6.18
N CYS A 73 8.79 -0.67 -7.46
CA CYS A 73 7.46 -0.97 -7.98
C CYS A 73 6.85 -2.23 -7.32
N ALA A 74 7.66 -3.27 -7.10
CA ALA A 74 7.21 -4.48 -6.42
C ALA A 74 6.78 -4.20 -4.98
N THR A 75 7.54 -3.39 -4.23
CA THR A 75 7.17 -2.98 -2.87
C THR A 75 5.89 -2.13 -2.85
N LEU A 76 5.75 -1.21 -3.80
CA LEU A 76 4.53 -0.40 -3.92
C LEU A 76 3.32 -1.28 -4.24
N LEU A 77 3.46 -2.24 -5.15
CA LEU A 77 2.41 -3.21 -5.49
C LEU A 77 2.04 -4.08 -4.29
N ASP A 78 3.03 -4.65 -3.59
CA ASP A 78 2.77 -5.45 -2.38
C ASP A 78 2.02 -4.62 -1.33
N SER A 79 2.43 -3.38 -1.13
CA SER A 79 1.80 -2.47 -0.16
C SER A 79 0.36 -2.14 -0.51
N VAL A 80 0.06 -1.74 -1.75
CA VAL A 80 -1.31 -1.36 -2.13
C VAL A 80 -2.24 -2.57 -2.20
N MET A 81 -1.77 -3.72 -2.65
CA MET A 81 -2.57 -4.94 -2.71
C MET A 81 -2.82 -5.52 -1.31
N GLY A 82 -1.77 -5.60 -0.48
CA GLY A 82 -1.88 -6.06 0.90
C GLY A 82 -2.77 -5.15 1.75
N CYS A 83 -2.60 -3.83 1.63
CA CYS A 83 -3.46 -2.86 2.31
C CYS A 83 -4.91 -2.90 1.81
N ALA A 84 -5.14 -3.13 0.52
CA ALA A 84 -6.49 -3.35 0.00
C ALA A 84 -7.16 -4.56 0.67
N VAL A 85 -6.43 -5.67 0.82
CA VAL A 85 -6.92 -6.83 1.60
C VAL A 85 -7.17 -6.44 3.05
N HIS A 86 -6.24 -5.71 3.69
CA HIS A 86 -6.37 -5.28 5.08
C HIS A 86 -7.65 -4.48 5.32
N THR A 87 -8.06 -3.63 4.40
CA THR A 87 -9.30 -2.84 4.52
C THR A 87 -10.56 -3.70 4.65
N THR A 88 -10.52 -4.96 4.23
CA THR A 88 -11.66 -5.89 4.34
C THR A 88 -11.68 -6.70 5.62
N LEU A 89 -10.65 -6.57 6.47
CA LEU A 89 -10.48 -7.41 7.66
C LEU A 89 -11.04 -6.73 8.91
N PRO A 90 -11.78 -7.46 9.75
CA PRO A 90 -12.25 -6.93 11.02
C PRO A 90 -11.10 -6.75 12.02
N ALA A 91 -11.37 -6.07 13.13
CA ALA A 91 -10.41 -5.88 14.20
C ALA A 91 -9.83 -7.21 14.71
N GLY A 92 -8.53 -7.22 14.98
CA GLY A 92 -7.82 -8.40 15.48
C GLY A 92 -7.48 -9.46 14.42
N VAL A 93 -7.89 -9.27 13.18
CA VAL A 93 -7.57 -10.18 12.07
C VAL A 93 -6.40 -9.63 11.28
N GLY A 94 -5.35 -10.43 11.15
CA GLY A 94 -4.15 -10.09 10.40
C GLY A 94 -4.04 -10.83 9.07
N TYR A 95 -3.05 -10.46 8.29
CA TYR A 95 -2.72 -11.12 7.02
C TYR A 95 -1.22 -11.06 6.75
N THR A 96 -0.77 -11.89 5.84
CA THR A 96 0.55 -11.72 5.22
C THR A 96 0.54 -12.21 3.78
N THR A 97 1.42 -11.64 2.97
CA THR A 97 1.59 -12.02 1.57
C THR A 97 2.24 -13.41 1.48
N LEU A 98 1.62 -14.32 0.74
CA LEU A 98 2.17 -15.65 0.42
C LEU A 98 2.89 -15.63 -0.92
N GLU A 99 2.39 -14.86 -1.88
CA GLU A 99 2.90 -14.84 -3.24
C GLU A 99 2.65 -13.46 -3.84
N LEU A 100 3.64 -12.97 -4.55
CA LEU A 100 3.57 -11.72 -5.30
C LEU A 100 4.09 -11.98 -6.71
N LYS A 101 3.24 -11.76 -7.71
CA LYS A 101 3.62 -11.80 -9.11
C LYS A 101 3.63 -10.38 -9.68
N VAL A 102 4.74 -10.01 -10.32
CA VAL A 102 4.90 -8.67 -10.92
C VAL A 102 5.30 -8.82 -12.39
N ASN A 103 4.66 -8.02 -13.25
CA ASN A 103 5.05 -7.82 -14.63
C ASN A 103 5.46 -6.35 -14.82
N TYR A 104 6.66 -6.13 -15.34
CA TYR A 104 7.18 -4.80 -15.64
C TYR A 104 6.92 -4.47 -17.11
N ILE A 105 6.28 -3.32 -17.35
CA ILE A 105 5.84 -2.91 -18.69
C ILE A 105 6.79 -1.88 -19.27
N ARG A 106 7.31 -0.96 -18.44
CA ARG A 106 8.27 0.07 -18.87
C ARG A 106 9.18 0.52 -17.75
N SER A 107 10.38 0.93 -18.11
CA SER A 107 11.30 1.59 -17.15
C SER A 107 10.88 3.04 -16.92
N VAL A 108 11.26 3.57 -15.77
CA VAL A 108 10.99 4.95 -15.35
C VAL A 108 12.30 5.56 -14.87
N ALA A 109 12.61 6.77 -15.31
CA ALA A 109 13.75 7.52 -14.78
C ALA A 109 13.47 7.95 -13.32
N VAL A 110 14.52 8.02 -12.49
CA VAL A 110 14.38 8.36 -11.07
C VAL A 110 13.86 9.79 -10.85
N ASP A 111 14.02 10.66 -11.83
CA ASP A 111 13.56 12.06 -11.83
C ASP A 111 12.25 12.28 -12.61
N ALA A 112 11.57 11.21 -13.03
CA ALA A 112 10.35 11.31 -13.82
C ALA A 112 9.08 11.67 -13.02
N GLY A 113 9.21 11.89 -11.72
CA GLY A 113 8.11 12.27 -10.84
C GLY A 113 7.45 11.10 -10.12
N GLU A 114 6.31 11.37 -9.53
CA GLU A 114 5.59 10.47 -8.65
C GLU A 114 5.09 9.21 -9.36
N LEU A 115 5.30 8.05 -8.73
CA LEU A 115 4.68 6.79 -9.09
C LEU A 115 3.40 6.60 -8.26
N THR A 116 2.32 6.20 -8.90
CA THR A 116 1.04 5.91 -8.24
C THR A 116 0.74 4.43 -8.31
N GLY A 117 0.61 3.78 -7.16
CA GLY A 117 0.16 2.40 -7.04
C GLY A 117 -1.30 2.33 -6.66
N VAL A 118 -2.05 1.46 -7.35
CA VAL A 118 -3.46 1.18 -7.06
C VAL A 118 -3.62 -0.31 -6.82
N GLY A 119 -4.18 -0.69 -5.68
CA GLY A 119 -4.49 -2.08 -5.33
C GLY A 119 -5.99 -2.27 -5.16
N THR A 120 -6.51 -3.38 -5.67
CA THR A 120 -7.93 -3.73 -5.59
C THR A 120 -8.08 -5.19 -5.24
N VAL A 121 -8.94 -5.51 -4.27
CA VAL A 121 -9.25 -6.88 -3.88
C VAL A 121 -10.01 -7.57 -5.00
N ILE A 122 -9.55 -8.78 -5.35
CA ILE A 122 -10.28 -9.68 -6.26
C ILE A 122 -11.23 -10.55 -5.45
N HIS A 123 -10.73 -11.14 -4.36
CA HIS A 123 -11.49 -12.03 -3.49
C HIS A 123 -10.99 -11.93 -2.04
N ALA A 124 -11.90 -11.77 -1.11
CA ALA A 124 -11.62 -11.80 0.33
C ALA A 124 -12.30 -13.01 0.96
N GLY A 125 -11.54 -14.07 1.17
CA GLY A 125 -12.00 -15.31 1.80
C GLY A 125 -11.68 -15.38 3.30
N ARG A 126 -12.09 -16.47 3.93
CA ARG A 126 -11.89 -16.69 5.37
C ARG A 126 -10.41 -16.94 5.71
N THR A 127 -9.69 -17.64 4.86
CA THR A 127 -8.30 -18.07 5.09
C THR A 127 -7.32 -17.50 4.07
N THR A 128 -7.81 -17.11 2.89
CA THR A 128 -7.01 -16.52 1.83
C THR A 128 -7.75 -15.35 1.19
N ALA A 129 -6.99 -14.38 0.71
CA ALA A 129 -7.49 -13.27 -0.08
C ALA A 129 -6.58 -13.04 -1.28
N THR A 130 -7.13 -12.55 -2.37
CA THR A 130 -6.39 -12.22 -3.59
C THR A 130 -6.69 -10.79 -4.00
N ALA A 131 -5.67 -10.13 -4.54
CA ALA A 131 -5.77 -8.75 -5.03
C ALA A 131 -4.98 -8.57 -6.31
N GLU A 132 -5.31 -7.56 -7.07
CA GLU A 132 -4.55 -7.09 -8.23
C GLU A 132 -4.08 -5.65 -8.01
N GLY A 133 -3.00 -5.26 -8.68
CA GLY A 133 -2.45 -3.92 -8.56
C GLY A 133 -1.82 -3.43 -9.84
N LYS A 134 -1.74 -2.10 -9.96
CA LYS A 134 -1.11 -1.40 -11.07
C LYS A 134 -0.27 -0.25 -10.53
N VAL A 135 0.86 0.01 -11.21
CA VAL A 135 1.68 1.20 -10.97
C VAL A 135 1.67 2.05 -12.22
N PHE A 136 1.42 3.34 -12.03
CA PHE A 136 1.41 4.34 -13.10
C PHE A 136 2.51 5.37 -12.87
N SER A 137 3.11 5.85 -13.96
CA SER A 137 4.03 6.99 -13.95
C SER A 137 3.28 8.30 -13.78
N ALA A 138 4.02 9.40 -13.56
CA ALA A 138 3.46 10.73 -13.39
C ALA A 138 2.63 11.21 -14.58
N ASP A 139 2.95 10.73 -15.80
CA ASP A 139 2.18 11.01 -17.02
C ASP A 139 1.05 9.99 -17.28
N GLY A 140 0.70 9.16 -16.29
CA GLY A 140 -0.43 8.25 -16.33
C GLY A 140 -0.22 6.96 -17.12
N LYS A 141 1.01 6.63 -17.51
CA LYS A 141 1.31 5.40 -18.25
C LYS A 141 1.51 4.23 -17.30
N LEU A 142 1.03 3.05 -17.70
CA LEU A 142 1.23 1.81 -16.95
C LEU A 142 2.73 1.46 -16.92
N VAL A 143 3.28 1.32 -15.71
CA VAL A 143 4.69 0.97 -15.45
C VAL A 143 4.83 -0.51 -15.13
N ALA A 144 4.01 -0.99 -14.21
CA ALA A 144 4.00 -2.38 -13.75
C ALA A 144 2.60 -2.77 -13.31
N HIS A 145 2.33 -4.06 -13.29
CA HIS A 145 1.12 -4.62 -12.69
C HIS A 145 1.41 -5.97 -12.05
N GLY A 146 0.52 -6.41 -11.19
CA GLY A 146 0.70 -7.67 -10.49
C GLY A 146 -0.54 -8.19 -9.82
N THR A 147 -0.38 -9.38 -9.26
CA THR A 147 -1.37 -10.04 -8.41
C THR A 147 -0.70 -10.55 -7.15
N THR A 148 -1.47 -10.71 -6.09
CA THR A 148 -1.02 -11.29 -4.83
C THR A 148 -2.03 -12.26 -4.28
N THR A 149 -1.53 -13.24 -3.53
CA THR A 149 -2.30 -14.09 -2.63
C THR A 149 -1.83 -13.84 -1.21
N CYS A 150 -2.76 -13.56 -0.31
CA CYS A 150 -2.51 -13.37 1.12
C CYS A 150 -3.16 -14.49 1.92
N ILE A 151 -2.49 -14.91 3.01
CA ILE A 151 -3.11 -15.71 4.06
C ILE A 151 -3.69 -14.79 5.12
N VAL A 152 -4.86 -15.15 5.65
CA VAL A 152 -5.58 -14.40 6.67
C VAL A 152 -5.50 -15.16 8.00
N PHE A 153 -5.09 -14.46 9.07
CA PHE A 153 -4.97 -15.01 10.42
C PHE A 153 -6.15 -14.54 11.28
N ARG A 154 -6.81 -15.48 11.95
CA ARG A 154 -7.93 -15.22 12.87
C ARG A 154 -7.59 -15.73 14.27
#